data_b803754be6bdf291438c8ce2986ad2ce
#
_entry.id   b803754be6bdf291438c8ce2986ad2ce
#
_cell.length_a   1.000
_cell.length_b   1.000
_cell.length_c   1.000
_cell.angle_alpha   90.00
_cell.angle_beta   90.00
_cell.angle_gamma   90.00
#
_symmetry.space_group_name_H-M   'P 1'
#
loop_
_entity.id
_entity.type
_entity.pdbx_description
1 polymer ?
#
loop_
_entity_poly.entity_id
_entity_poly.type
_entity_poly.pdbx_seq_one_letter_code
_entity_poly.pdbx_strand_id
1 'polypeptide(L)'
;MAKDDDRRYAALEITSKSVRLVYGYCQDGKVYVLHALETNVNALDGGIVIEQETLTAAIKGVINAANETLNIRIKDVILALPPMGLEYRRESSSTTTIGVDNVIVQIDVNNAISQLKKYKFNSGLRIVDVVPYQYVLDNKAFSPEAPIGKTSQTLTVHASIFALEEGLVSGYVRAVENAGL
;
A
#
# COMPACT_ATOMS: atom_id res chain seq x y z
N MET A 1 -13.90 -18.26 4.42
CA MET A 1 -14.02 -16.82 4.04
C MET A 1 -13.91 -16.02 5.33
N ALA A 2 -12.77 -15.39 5.59
CA ALA A 2 -12.64 -14.46 6.70
C ALA A 2 -13.48 -13.23 6.35
N LYS A 3 -14.38 -12.84 7.25
CA LYS A 3 -15.15 -11.60 7.12
C LYS A 3 -14.19 -10.41 7.14
N ASP A 4 -13.94 -9.82 5.98
CA ASP A 4 -13.25 -8.54 5.82
C ASP A 4 -14.20 -7.36 6.10
N ASP A 5 -15.28 -7.64 6.80
CA ASP A 5 -16.51 -6.85 6.82
C ASP A 5 -16.48 -5.60 7.71
N ASP A 6 -15.37 -5.37 8.46
CA ASP A 6 -15.31 -4.23 9.39
C ASP A 6 -14.04 -3.37 9.24
N ARG A 7 -13.14 -3.70 8.29
CA ARG A 7 -11.92 -2.92 8.13
C ARG A 7 -12.20 -1.63 7.38
N ARG A 8 -11.93 -0.53 8.05
CA ARG A 8 -12.02 0.81 7.47
C ARG A 8 -10.65 1.29 7.03
N TYR A 9 -10.63 2.10 5.97
CA TYR A 9 -9.43 2.59 5.34
C TYR A 9 -9.50 4.11 5.24
N ALA A 10 -8.37 4.76 5.48
CA ALA A 10 -8.15 6.15 5.16
C ALA A 10 -7.16 6.21 4.00
N ALA A 11 -7.54 6.79 2.87
CA ALA A 11 -6.68 7.03 1.72
C ALA A 11 -6.34 8.52 1.64
N LEU A 12 -5.04 8.82 1.56
CA LEU A 12 -4.50 10.17 1.48
C LEU A 12 -3.84 10.37 0.12
N GLU A 13 -4.32 11.31 -0.66
CA GLU A 13 -3.71 11.76 -1.90
C GLU A 13 -3.13 13.16 -1.72
N ILE A 14 -1.89 13.34 -2.17
CA ILE A 14 -1.20 14.62 -2.14
C ILE A 14 -0.89 15.01 -3.57
N THR A 15 -1.47 16.13 -4.02
CA THR A 15 -1.25 16.69 -5.35
C THR A 15 -0.43 17.99 -5.25
N SER A 16 -0.05 18.56 -6.39
CA SER A 16 0.65 19.86 -6.43
C SER A 16 -0.15 21.03 -5.83
N LYS A 17 -1.48 20.85 -5.65
CA LYS A 17 -2.38 21.94 -5.23
C LYS A 17 -3.24 21.60 -4.02
N SER A 18 -3.37 20.33 -3.65
CA SER A 18 -4.28 19.91 -2.59
C SER A 18 -3.84 18.64 -1.89
N VAL A 19 -4.32 18.51 -0.66
CA VAL A 19 -4.33 17.25 0.11
C VAL A 19 -5.77 16.78 0.17
N ARG A 20 -5.99 15.52 -0.22
CA ARG A 20 -7.31 14.87 -0.23
C ARG A 20 -7.30 13.66 0.69
N LEU A 21 -8.32 13.55 1.51
CA LEU A 21 -8.55 12.41 2.39
C LEU A 21 -9.89 11.78 2.05
N VAL A 22 -9.88 10.46 1.85
CA VAL A 22 -11.10 9.66 1.72
C VAL A 22 -11.09 8.60 2.81
N TYR A 23 -12.18 8.50 3.57
CA TYR A 23 -12.37 7.49 4.59
C TYR A 23 -13.57 6.62 4.27
N GLY A 24 -13.42 5.31 4.36
CA GLY A 24 -14.47 4.38 3.97
C GLY A 24 -14.13 2.93 4.24
N TYR A 25 -14.90 2.03 3.65
CA TYR A 25 -14.69 0.58 3.75
C TYR A 25 -15.02 -0.11 2.42
N CYS A 26 -14.58 -1.35 2.29
CA CYS A 26 -14.90 -2.19 1.14
C CYS A 26 -15.78 -3.35 1.61
N GLN A 27 -16.92 -3.55 0.96
CA GLN A 27 -17.85 -4.64 1.25
C GLN A 27 -18.37 -5.20 -0.07
N ASP A 28 -18.36 -6.53 -0.23
CA ASP A 28 -18.85 -7.24 -1.43
C ASP A 28 -18.27 -6.67 -2.75
N GLY A 29 -16.98 -6.30 -2.73
CA GLY A 29 -16.28 -5.73 -3.88
C GLY A 29 -16.69 -4.28 -4.21
N LYS A 30 -17.47 -3.63 -3.36
CA LYS A 30 -17.88 -2.22 -3.50
C LYS A 30 -17.20 -1.36 -2.45
N VAL A 31 -16.78 -0.17 -2.87
CA VAL A 31 -16.21 0.84 -1.98
C VAL A 31 -17.33 1.77 -1.50
N TYR A 32 -17.43 1.90 -0.19
CA TYR A 32 -18.37 2.81 0.49
C TYR A 32 -17.57 3.95 1.11
N VAL A 33 -17.78 5.15 0.59
CA VAL A 33 -17.14 6.36 1.12
C VAL A 33 -18.02 6.92 2.23
N LEU A 34 -17.45 7.01 3.43
CA LEU A 34 -18.12 7.60 4.61
C LEU A 34 -17.83 9.09 4.73
N HIS A 35 -16.63 9.52 4.31
CA HIS A 35 -16.21 10.92 4.40
C HIS A 35 -15.13 11.21 3.37
N ALA A 36 -15.15 12.42 2.81
CA ALA A 36 -14.14 12.92 1.90
C ALA A 36 -13.87 14.40 2.18
N LEU A 37 -12.60 14.76 2.24
CA LEU A 37 -12.13 16.12 2.49
C LEU A 37 -11.04 16.49 1.50
N GLU A 38 -10.99 17.76 1.14
CA GLU A 38 -9.91 18.36 0.38
C GLU A 38 -9.52 19.69 1.01
N THR A 39 -8.22 19.97 1.06
CA THR A 39 -7.69 21.27 1.42
C THR A 39 -6.63 21.70 0.41
N ASN A 40 -6.62 22.98 0.05
CA ASN A 40 -5.59 23.51 -0.82
C ASN A 40 -4.25 23.62 -0.10
N VAL A 41 -3.19 23.26 -0.79
CA VAL A 41 -1.81 23.40 -0.31
C VAL A 41 -0.90 23.75 -1.48
N ASN A 42 0.10 24.56 -1.23
CA ASN A 42 1.16 24.85 -2.18
C ASN A 42 2.51 24.55 -1.51
N ALA A 43 2.85 23.27 -1.47
CA ALA A 43 4.01 22.76 -0.78
C ALA A 43 4.89 21.85 -1.65
N LEU A 44 4.52 21.72 -2.94
CA LEU A 44 5.21 20.87 -3.90
C LEU A 44 5.62 21.66 -5.15
N ASP A 45 6.81 21.36 -5.65
CA ASP A 45 7.26 21.77 -6.98
C ASP A 45 7.63 20.53 -7.79
N GLY A 46 7.03 20.39 -8.98
CA GLY A 46 7.24 19.22 -9.84
C GLY A 46 7.02 17.86 -9.13
N GLY A 47 6.14 17.79 -8.11
CA GLY A 47 5.90 16.58 -7.31
C GLY A 47 6.89 16.36 -6.16
N ILE A 48 7.89 17.21 -5.99
CA ILE A 48 8.84 17.18 -4.88
C ILE A 48 8.32 18.07 -3.76
N VAL A 49 8.39 17.59 -2.53
CA VAL A 49 8.00 18.37 -1.35
C VAL A 49 9.06 19.43 -1.07
N ILE A 50 8.70 20.72 -1.22
CA ILE A 50 9.57 21.88 -0.97
C ILE A 50 9.23 22.58 0.35
N GLU A 51 7.97 22.52 0.78
CA GLU A 51 7.46 23.15 2.01
C GLU A 51 6.93 22.10 2.98
N GLN A 52 7.85 21.45 3.73
CA GLN A 52 7.57 20.31 4.58
C GLN A 52 6.54 20.63 5.69
N GLU A 53 6.69 21.78 6.35
CA GLU A 53 5.81 22.18 7.46
C GLU A 53 4.41 22.52 6.95
N THR A 54 4.31 23.19 5.83
CA THR A 54 3.04 23.55 5.17
C THR A 54 2.27 22.30 4.79
N LEU A 55 2.95 21.31 4.19
CA LEU A 55 2.34 20.03 3.83
C LEU A 55 1.88 19.25 5.08
N THR A 56 2.73 19.17 6.09
CA THR A 56 2.41 18.51 7.37
C THR A 56 1.17 19.13 8.03
N ALA A 57 1.08 20.47 8.06
CA ALA A 57 -0.06 21.17 8.62
C ALA A 57 -1.36 20.89 7.84
N ALA A 58 -1.30 20.86 6.51
CA ALA A 58 -2.44 20.53 5.66
C ALA A 58 -2.94 19.10 5.89
N ILE A 59 -2.02 18.11 5.96
CA ILE A 59 -2.35 16.72 6.28
C ILE A 59 -3.01 16.63 7.65
N LYS A 60 -2.41 17.24 8.67
CA LYS A 60 -2.94 17.25 10.04
C LYS A 60 -4.34 17.88 10.09
N GLY A 61 -4.57 18.93 9.31
CA GLY A 61 -5.86 19.60 9.20
C GLY A 61 -6.97 18.69 8.69
N VAL A 62 -6.75 17.98 7.58
CA VAL A 62 -7.78 17.08 7.02
C VAL A 62 -8.00 15.85 7.91
N ILE A 63 -6.97 15.32 8.58
CA ILE A 63 -7.09 14.21 9.52
C ILE A 63 -7.90 14.61 10.75
N ASN A 64 -7.59 15.77 11.36
CA ASN A 64 -8.31 16.26 12.53
C ASN A 64 -9.79 16.53 12.21
N ALA A 65 -10.07 17.18 11.07
CA ALA A 65 -11.44 17.46 10.65
C ALA A 65 -12.25 16.15 10.43
N ALA A 66 -11.63 15.12 9.83
CA ALA A 66 -12.26 13.81 9.67
C ALA A 66 -12.50 13.13 11.02
N ASN A 67 -11.52 13.16 11.92
CA ASN A 67 -11.62 12.58 13.26
C ASN A 67 -12.76 13.22 14.07
N GLU A 68 -12.87 14.55 14.03
CA GLU A 68 -13.94 15.29 14.70
C GLU A 68 -15.31 14.98 14.09
N THR A 69 -15.43 15.04 12.77
CA THR A 69 -16.72 14.82 12.06
C THR A 69 -17.25 13.41 12.27
N LEU A 70 -16.37 12.40 12.24
CA LEU A 70 -16.76 10.99 12.34
C LEU A 70 -16.68 10.45 13.77
N ASN A 71 -16.18 11.23 14.72
CA ASN A 71 -15.88 10.81 16.10
C ASN A 71 -15.02 9.53 16.14
N ILE A 72 -13.91 9.54 15.39
CA ILE A 72 -12.95 8.43 15.27
C ILE A 72 -11.53 8.92 15.53
N ARG A 73 -10.57 7.99 15.47
CA ARG A 73 -9.15 8.29 15.43
C ARG A 73 -8.49 7.54 14.29
N ILE A 74 -8.15 8.23 13.22
CA ILE A 74 -7.33 7.72 12.13
C ILE A 74 -5.89 7.61 12.65
N LYS A 75 -5.29 6.42 12.54
CA LYS A 75 -3.93 6.12 13.02
C LYS A 75 -2.96 5.81 11.90
N ASP A 76 -3.48 5.38 10.76
CA ASP A 76 -2.72 5.02 9.58
C ASP A 76 -3.47 5.42 8.31
N VAL A 77 -2.76 5.61 7.23
CA VAL A 77 -3.31 5.97 5.92
C VAL A 77 -2.65 5.17 4.82
N ILE A 78 -3.41 4.91 3.76
CA ILE A 78 -2.88 4.48 2.48
C ILE A 78 -2.47 5.74 1.74
N LEU A 79 -1.16 5.95 1.59
CA LEU A 79 -0.62 7.12 0.91
C LEU A 79 -0.52 6.87 -0.59
N ALA A 80 -1.24 7.64 -1.40
CA ALA A 80 -1.08 7.66 -2.84
C ALA A 80 0.09 8.57 -3.22
N LEU A 81 1.10 7.98 -3.85
CA LEU A 81 2.29 8.68 -4.33
C LEU A 81 2.16 9.04 -5.81
N PRO A 82 2.70 10.18 -6.26
CA PRO A 82 2.72 10.52 -7.68
C PRO A 82 3.62 9.54 -8.45
N PRO A 83 3.25 9.13 -9.68
CA PRO A 83 4.01 8.14 -10.45
C PRO A 83 5.25 8.72 -11.16
N MET A 84 5.84 9.78 -10.64
CA MET A 84 7.00 10.45 -11.24
C MET A 84 8.24 9.60 -11.10
N GLY A 85 8.83 9.21 -12.23
CA GLY A 85 10.00 8.33 -12.24
C GLY A 85 9.69 6.91 -11.77
N LEU A 86 8.42 6.49 -11.85
CA LEU A 86 8.02 5.14 -11.45
C LEU A 86 8.76 4.09 -12.28
N GLU A 87 9.51 3.24 -11.62
CA GLU A 87 10.05 2.02 -12.20
C GLU A 87 9.27 0.80 -11.72
N TYR A 88 9.13 -0.19 -12.58
CA TYR A 88 8.56 -1.46 -12.17
C TYR A 88 9.32 -2.64 -12.77
N ARG A 89 9.26 -3.78 -12.09
CA ARG A 89 9.79 -5.06 -12.54
C ARG A 89 8.77 -6.16 -12.24
N ARG A 90 8.77 -7.17 -13.07
CA ARG A 90 8.02 -8.41 -12.82
C ARG A 90 8.99 -9.48 -12.37
N GLU A 91 8.76 -9.98 -11.18
CA GLU A 91 9.63 -10.96 -10.53
C GLU A 91 8.80 -12.09 -9.92
N SER A 92 9.46 -13.15 -9.56
CA SER A 92 8.83 -14.25 -8.85
C SER A 92 9.66 -14.70 -7.67
N SER A 93 8.99 -15.20 -6.66
CA SER A 93 9.61 -15.81 -5.50
C SER A 93 8.89 -17.08 -5.12
N SER A 94 9.64 -18.10 -4.73
CA SER A 94 9.11 -19.40 -4.31
C SER A 94 9.40 -19.64 -2.84
N THR A 95 8.46 -20.29 -2.16
CA THR A 95 8.62 -20.75 -0.78
C THR A 95 8.11 -22.18 -0.65
N THR A 96 8.66 -22.93 0.31
CA THR A 96 8.11 -24.22 0.73
C THR A 96 6.95 -23.94 1.69
N THR A 97 5.85 -24.66 1.50
CA THR A 97 4.67 -24.56 2.35
C THR A 97 4.98 -25.10 3.74
N ILE A 98 4.61 -24.35 4.78
CA ILE A 98 4.85 -24.71 6.18
C ILE A 98 3.58 -25.19 6.92
N GLY A 99 2.41 -25.09 6.27
CA GLY A 99 1.16 -25.58 6.83
C GLY A 99 1.14 -27.10 6.99
N VAL A 100 0.33 -27.57 7.91
CA VAL A 100 0.13 -29.02 8.13
C VAL A 100 -0.40 -29.65 6.85
N ASP A 101 0.10 -30.84 6.48
CA ASP A 101 -0.24 -31.55 5.24
C ASP A 101 -0.01 -30.75 3.95
N ASN A 102 0.96 -29.84 3.96
CA ASN A 102 1.27 -28.93 2.87
C ASN A 102 0.07 -28.04 2.46
N VAL A 103 -0.81 -27.75 3.38
CA VAL A 103 -1.91 -26.79 3.16
C VAL A 103 -1.34 -25.38 3.22
N ILE A 104 -1.51 -24.61 2.13
CA ILE A 104 -1.04 -23.22 2.03
C ILE A 104 -1.80 -22.36 3.04
N VAL A 105 -1.05 -21.62 3.85
CA VAL A 105 -1.55 -20.67 4.83
C VAL A 105 -1.09 -19.24 4.49
N GLN A 106 -1.71 -18.25 5.12
CA GLN A 106 -1.38 -16.83 4.84
C GLN A 106 0.11 -16.50 5.01
N ILE A 107 0.78 -17.20 5.96
CA ILE A 107 2.20 -16.96 6.22
C ILE A 107 3.09 -17.40 5.06
N ASP A 108 2.71 -18.43 4.29
CA ASP A 108 3.45 -18.86 3.09
C ASP A 108 3.42 -17.77 2.02
N VAL A 109 2.23 -17.21 1.79
CA VAL A 109 2.05 -16.07 0.87
C VAL A 109 2.89 -14.87 1.32
N ASN A 110 2.84 -14.52 2.59
CA ASN A 110 3.58 -13.41 3.16
C ASN A 110 5.11 -13.63 3.07
N ASN A 111 5.59 -14.86 3.26
CA ASN A 111 7.00 -15.22 3.13
C ASN A 111 7.50 -15.00 1.69
N ALA A 112 6.75 -15.46 0.69
CA ALA A 112 7.10 -15.24 -0.71
C ALA A 112 7.10 -13.75 -1.07
N ILE A 113 6.07 -13.00 -0.67
CA ILE A 113 6.02 -11.54 -0.90
C ILE A 113 7.17 -10.82 -0.18
N SER A 114 7.53 -11.24 1.03
CA SER A 114 8.63 -10.65 1.78
C SER A 114 10.00 -10.83 1.11
N GLN A 115 10.18 -11.89 0.35
CA GLN A 115 11.39 -12.06 -0.47
C GLN A 115 11.40 -11.08 -1.65
N LEU A 116 10.26 -10.87 -2.31
CA LEU A 116 10.11 -9.91 -3.41
C LEU A 116 10.36 -8.47 -2.93
N LYS A 117 9.99 -8.13 -1.71
CA LYS A 117 10.29 -6.81 -1.09
C LYS A 117 11.79 -6.56 -0.86
N LYS A 118 12.64 -7.60 -0.99
CA LYS A 118 14.10 -7.48 -0.91
C LYS A 118 14.75 -7.28 -2.28
N TYR A 119 13.97 -7.21 -3.36
CA TYR A 119 14.49 -6.94 -4.70
C TYR A 119 15.30 -5.64 -4.70
N LYS A 120 16.40 -5.65 -5.42
CA LYS A 120 17.30 -4.47 -5.48
C LYS A 120 17.14 -3.81 -6.85
N PHE A 121 16.55 -2.64 -6.85
CA PHE A 121 16.65 -1.71 -7.96
C PHE A 121 18.02 -1.05 -8.00
N ASN A 122 18.26 -0.22 -9.03
CA ASN A 122 19.42 0.66 -9.06
C ASN A 122 19.45 1.58 -7.82
N SER A 123 20.62 2.12 -7.49
CA SER A 123 20.79 3.01 -6.35
C SER A 123 19.83 4.21 -6.42
N GLY A 124 19.30 4.61 -5.28
CA GLY A 124 18.41 5.77 -5.15
C GLY A 124 16.91 5.48 -5.32
N LEU A 125 16.53 4.22 -5.57
CA LEU A 125 15.13 3.81 -5.64
C LEU A 125 14.68 3.07 -4.38
N ARG A 126 13.46 3.33 -3.95
CA ARG A 126 12.77 2.64 -2.84
C ARG A 126 11.56 1.89 -3.36
N ILE A 127 11.43 0.63 -2.98
CA ILE A 127 10.22 -0.15 -3.27
C ILE A 127 9.05 0.48 -2.48
N VAL A 128 7.99 0.82 -3.21
CA VAL A 128 6.76 1.40 -2.66
C VAL A 128 5.63 0.39 -2.60
N ASP A 129 5.61 -0.58 -3.53
CA ASP A 129 4.59 -1.63 -3.51
C ASP A 129 5.06 -2.91 -4.19
N VAL A 130 4.47 -4.05 -3.79
CA VAL A 130 4.65 -5.37 -4.40
C VAL A 130 3.26 -5.96 -4.60
N VAL A 131 2.80 -5.99 -5.84
CA VAL A 131 1.45 -6.41 -6.21
C VAL A 131 1.49 -7.80 -6.86
N PRO A 132 1.07 -8.85 -6.14
CA PRO A 132 0.92 -10.19 -6.71
C PRO A 132 -0.15 -10.19 -7.80
N TYR A 133 0.12 -10.91 -8.90
CA TYR A 133 -0.84 -11.08 -9.97
C TYR A 133 -1.08 -12.55 -10.37
N GLN A 134 -0.23 -13.47 -9.89
CA GLN A 134 -0.37 -14.88 -10.18
C GLN A 134 0.32 -15.73 -9.12
N TYR A 135 -0.29 -16.86 -8.79
CA TYR A 135 0.25 -17.86 -7.88
C TYR A 135 0.37 -19.19 -8.60
N VAL A 136 1.48 -19.92 -8.37
CA VAL A 136 1.77 -21.21 -8.99
C VAL A 136 2.02 -22.24 -7.92
N LEU A 137 1.33 -23.37 -8.02
CA LEU A 137 1.36 -24.49 -7.09
C LEU A 137 2.16 -25.63 -7.73
N ASP A 138 3.23 -26.11 -7.06
CA ASP A 138 4.11 -27.22 -7.51
C ASP A 138 4.50 -27.10 -9.01
N ASN A 139 4.68 -25.88 -9.50
CA ASN A 139 4.99 -25.54 -10.89
C ASN A 139 3.96 -26.04 -11.93
N LYS A 140 2.71 -26.29 -11.52
CA LYS A 140 1.70 -26.89 -12.41
C LYS A 140 0.38 -26.14 -12.45
N ALA A 141 -0.17 -25.76 -11.31
CA ALA A 141 -1.47 -25.12 -11.23
C ALA A 141 -1.33 -23.61 -11.02
N PHE A 142 -2.16 -22.82 -11.70
CA PHE A 142 -2.19 -21.36 -11.61
C PHE A 142 -3.43 -20.88 -10.86
N SER A 143 -3.28 -19.82 -10.08
CA SER A 143 -4.38 -19.12 -9.46
C SER A 143 -4.15 -17.61 -9.56
N PRO A 144 -5.15 -16.80 -9.94
CA PRO A 144 -5.05 -15.33 -9.87
C PRO A 144 -5.18 -14.81 -8.44
N GLU A 145 -5.79 -15.60 -7.55
CA GLU A 145 -5.99 -15.25 -6.14
C GLU A 145 -5.09 -16.11 -5.25
N ALA A 146 -4.80 -15.61 -4.05
CA ALA A 146 -3.99 -16.31 -3.06
C ALA A 146 -4.63 -17.69 -2.75
N PRO A 147 -3.92 -18.79 -2.98
CA PRO A 147 -4.46 -20.14 -2.94
C PRO A 147 -4.49 -20.71 -1.50
N ILE A 148 -4.93 -19.92 -0.54
CA ILE A 148 -5.03 -20.33 0.87
C ILE A 148 -5.99 -21.51 1.02
N GLY A 149 -5.59 -22.53 1.78
CA GLY A 149 -6.35 -23.76 1.98
C GLY A 149 -6.16 -24.82 0.88
N LYS A 150 -5.42 -24.52 -0.20
CA LYS A 150 -5.04 -25.53 -1.20
C LYS A 150 -3.77 -26.26 -0.78
N THR A 151 -3.64 -27.52 -1.18
CA THR A 151 -2.45 -28.35 -0.89
C THR A 151 -1.40 -28.17 -1.98
N SER A 152 -0.17 -27.87 -1.58
CA SER A 152 0.99 -27.78 -2.45
C SER A 152 2.28 -27.82 -1.62
N GLN A 153 3.33 -28.46 -2.11
CA GLN A 153 4.63 -28.47 -1.43
C GLN A 153 5.35 -27.14 -1.60
N THR A 154 5.15 -26.48 -2.76
CA THR A 154 5.77 -25.19 -3.09
C THR A 154 4.74 -24.20 -3.58
N LEU A 155 4.91 -22.97 -3.14
CA LEU A 155 4.15 -21.82 -3.61
C LEU A 155 5.10 -20.83 -4.30
N THR A 156 4.85 -20.53 -5.56
CA THR A 156 5.52 -19.44 -6.28
C THR A 156 4.56 -18.27 -6.46
N VAL A 157 5.00 -17.09 -6.09
CA VAL A 157 4.25 -15.82 -6.25
C VAL A 157 4.92 -15.01 -7.36
N HIS A 158 4.17 -14.67 -8.39
CA HIS A 158 4.57 -13.70 -9.41
C HIS A 158 3.96 -12.35 -9.05
N ALA A 159 4.79 -11.31 -9.02
CA ALA A 159 4.36 -9.98 -8.64
C ALA A 159 4.99 -8.88 -9.50
N SER A 160 4.31 -7.75 -9.59
CA SER A 160 4.87 -6.49 -10.04
C SER A 160 5.43 -5.75 -8.83
N ILE A 161 6.71 -5.38 -8.88
CA ILE A 161 7.40 -4.61 -7.86
C ILE A 161 7.53 -3.18 -8.38
N PHE A 162 7.03 -2.22 -7.62
CA PHE A 162 7.04 -0.80 -7.97
C PHE A 162 8.04 -0.06 -7.10
N ALA A 163 8.80 0.84 -7.69
CA ALA A 163 9.78 1.66 -7.00
C ALA A 163 9.76 3.11 -7.50
N LEU A 164 10.03 4.02 -6.59
CA LEU A 164 10.15 5.46 -6.84
C LEU A 164 11.49 5.96 -6.26
N GLU A 165 11.89 7.16 -6.64
CA GLU A 165 13.06 7.82 -6.08
C GLU A 165 12.91 7.97 -4.55
N GLU A 166 13.95 7.57 -3.81
CA GLU A 166 13.97 7.58 -2.34
C GLU A 166 13.71 8.98 -1.77
N GLY A 167 14.29 10.02 -2.37
CA GLY A 167 14.10 11.40 -1.94
C GLY A 167 12.66 11.86 -2.05
N LEU A 168 11.97 11.48 -3.15
CA LEU A 168 10.56 11.76 -3.35
C LEU A 168 9.73 11.05 -2.27
N VAL A 169 9.87 9.74 -2.13
CA VAL A 169 9.10 8.94 -1.15
C VAL A 169 9.32 9.45 0.27
N SER A 170 10.57 9.73 0.64
CA SER A 170 10.92 10.21 1.98
C SER A 170 10.29 11.57 2.31
N GLY A 171 10.16 12.48 1.34
CA GLY A 171 9.48 13.76 1.53
C GLY A 171 8.01 13.59 1.93
N TYR A 172 7.28 12.74 1.21
CA TYR A 172 5.88 12.46 1.48
C TYR A 172 5.68 11.70 2.81
N VAL A 173 6.45 10.63 3.02
CA VAL A 173 6.37 9.82 4.25
C VAL A 173 6.64 10.67 5.48
N ARG A 174 7.68 11.51 5.46
CA ARG A 174 8.01 12.42 6.56
C ARG A 174 6.87 13.38 6.88
N ALA A 175 6.17 13.92 5.86
CA ALA A 175 5.05 14.82 6.09
C ALA A 175 3.89 14.11 6.78
N VAL A 176 3.61 12.85 6.41
CA VAL A 176 2.58 12.01 7.02
C VAL A 176 2.96 11.63 8.46
N GLU A 177 4.20 11.18 8.69
CA GLU A 177 4.71 10.85 10.04
C GLU A 177 4.69 12.06 10.98
N ASN A 178 5.11 13.23 10.50
CA ASN A 178 5.08 14.48 11.27
C ASN A 178 3.63 14.95 11.56
N ALA A 179 2.65 14.52 10.79
CA ALA A 179 1.25 14.76 11.06
C ALA A 179 0.68 13.84 12.16
N GLY A 180 1.43 12.82 12.59
CA GLY A 180 1.09 11.91 13.68
C GLY A 180 0.44 10.60 13.23
N LEU A 181 0.72 10.16 12.01
CA LEU A 181 0.22 8.94 11.37
C LEU A 181 1.32 7.91 11.19
#